data_14bd5bde4a25976105f3f87d91e80319
#
_entry.id   14bd5bde4a25976105f3f87d91e80319
#
_cell.length_a   1.000
_cell.length_b   1.000
_cell.length_c   1.000
_cell.angle_alpha   90.00
_cell.angle_beta   90.00
_cell.angle_gamma   90.00
#
_symmetry.space_group_name_H-M   'P 1'
#
loop_
_entity.id
_entity.type
_entity.pdbx_description
1 polymer ?
#
loop_
_entity_poly.entity_id
_entity_poly.type
_entity_poly.pdbx_seq_one_letter_code
_entity_poly.pdbx_strand_id
1 'polypeptide(L)'
;MKKMLVFLLLYSFFAALSAQAEEFEAGRGSRVAWARLKFRVTGYNPNGNVALGWFYHPTGDVRMVDWLRANTDINIKEEWNIVDVARLDQMCEFPMLFLSGKGSIALNSKEKQNLKEYILRGGFLFVDDCVALRQPKEDLFFTSVNDLVREILPEVELKKLPLSHPVFHCYYDIKRWTHMQGADNGLWGAWYKGRLIMLTNSSDLHCAWAGFHFTQAQRKAAFQISANIYVYVMAN
;
A
#
# COMPACT_ATOMS: atom_id res chain seq x y z
N MET A 1 13.13 56.42 21.44
CA MET A 1 12.00 55.48 21.56
C MET A 1 11.22 55.22 20.25
N LYS A 2 10.74 56.23 19.49
CA LYS A 2 9.97 56.00 18.27
C LYS A 2 10.71 55.18 17.16
N LYS A 3 12.01 55.38 16.99
CA LYS A 3 12.79 54.64 15.95
C LYS A 3 13.00 53.15 16.30
N MET A 4 13.10 52.81 17.61
CA MET A 4 13.23 51.41 18.05
C MET A 4 11.95 50.61 17.90
N LEU A 5 10.79 51.25 18.07
CA LEU A 5 9.47 50.62 17.93
C LEU A 5 9.17 50.28 16.46
N VAL A 6 9.61 51.13 15.50
CA VAL A 6 9.45 50.88 14.05
C VAL A 6 10.32 49.69 13.60
N PHE A 7 11.53 49.54 14.18
CA PHE A 7 12.40 48.40 13.86
C PHE A 7 11.84 47.07 14.36
N LEU A 8 11.25 47.06 15.56
CA LEU A 8 10.61 45.86 16.12
C LEU A 8 9.34 45.48 15.35
N LEU A 9 8.56 46.41 14.88
CA LEU A 9 7.39 46.16 14.05
C LEU A 9 7.74 45.64 12.67
N LEU A 10 8.81 46.15 12.06
CA LEU A 10 9.31 45.65 10.77
C LEU A 10 9.88 44.23 10.92
N TYR A 11 10.61 43.93 11.99
CA TYR A 11 11.16 42.60 12.23
C TYR A 11 10.06 41.55 12.47
N SER A 12 9.00 41.88 13.22
CA SER A 12 7.87 40.99 13.44
C SER A 12 7.04 40.76 12.17
N PHE A 13 6.95 41.77 11.30
CA PHE A 13 6.27 41.64 9.99
C PHE A 13 7.05 40.76 9.02
N PHE A 14 8.39 40.89 8.96
CA PHE A 14 9.23 40.00 8.16
C PHE A 14 9.28 38.55 8.68
N ALA A 15 9.28 38.35 10.02
CA ALA A 15 9.20 37.01 10.61
C ALA A 15 7.85 36.34 10.36
N ALA A 16 6.75 37.09 10.36
CA ALA A 16 5.42 36.57 10.02
C ALA A 16 5.29 36.21 8.53
N LEU A 17 5.91 36.99 7.64
CA LEU A 17 5.98 36.71 6.19
C LEU A 17 6.81 35.46 5.88
N SER A 18 7.94 35.26 6.58
CA SER A 18 8.74 34.04 6.39
C SER A 18 8.04 32.79 6.94
N ALA A 19 7.32 32.88 8.06
CA ALA A 19 6.53 31.75 8.58
C ALA A 19 5.37 31.39 7.64
N GLN A 20 4.69 32.39 7.06
CA GLN A 20 3.65 32.14 6.06
C GLN A 20 4.21 31.57 4.74
N ALA A 21 5.41 31.99 4.33
CA ALA A 21 6.08 31.44 3.15
C ALA A 21 6.50 29.98 3.35
N GLU A 22 7.00 29.61 4.55
CA GLU A 22 7.31 28.22 4.91
C GLU A 22 6.05 27.34 4.94
N GLU A 23 4.95 27.84 5.50
CA GLU A 23 3.68 27.12 5.53
C GLU A 23 3.08 26.95 4.12
N PHE A 24 3.24 27.93 3.24
CA PHE A 24 2.82 27.86 1.85
C PHE A 24 3.70 26.94 1.00
N GLU A 25 5.01 26.88 1.23
CA GLU A 25 5.90 25.92 0.57
C GLU A 25 5.67 24.48 1.08
N ALA A 26 5.39 24.28 2.36
CA ALA A 26 5.02 22.99 2.93
C ALA A 26 3.71 22.44 2.36
N GLY A 27 2.77 23.31 1.96
CA GLY A 27 1.53 22.92 1.28
C GLY A 27 1.69 22.62 -0.21
N ARG A 28 2.75 23.13 -0.85
CA ARG A 28 3.06 22.83 -2.25
C ARG A 28 3.96 21.61 -2.37
N GLY A 29 3.40 20.54 -2.95
CA GLY A 29 4.16 19.31 -3.17
C GLY A 29 4.31 18.46 -1.92
N SER A 30 3.22 18.34 -1.12
CA SER A 30 3.17 17.36 -0.04
C SER A 30 3.62 15.99 -0.56
N ARG A 31 4.61 15.42 0.10
CA ARG A 31 5.14 14.10 -0.26
C ARG A 31 4.06 13.05 -0.03
N VAL A 32 3.86 12.18 -1.00
CA VAL A 32 3.08 10.96 -0.78
C VAL A 32 3.81 10.06 0.23
N ALA A 33 3.08 9.18 0.88
CA ALA A 33 3.65 8.30 1.90
C ALA A 33 3.18 6.86 1.69
N TRP A 34 4.08 5.91 1.98
CA TRP A 34 3.74 4.49 2.06
C TRP A 34 3.06 4.21 3.39
N ALA A 35 1.96 3.46 3.36
CA ALA A 35 1.27 3.04 4.58
C ALA A 35 0.85 1.57 4.50
N ARG A 36 1.05 0.85 5.60
CA ARG A 36 0.64 -0.54 5.78
C ARG A 36 -0.52 -0.63 6.74
N LEU A 37 -1.56 -1.35 6.36
CA LEU A 37 -2.72 -1.56 7.20
C LEU A 37 -2.43 -2.60 8.28
N LYS A 38 -2.76 -2.26 9.54
CA LYS A 38 -2.75 -3.18 10.69
C LYS A 38 -4.14 -3.76 10.88
N PHE A 39 -4.23 -5.07 10.97
CA PHE A 39 -5.47 -5.84 11.14
C PHE A 39 -5.20 -7.14 11.90
N ARG A 40 -6.26 -7.84 12.29
CA ARG A 40 -6.13 -9.18 12.88
C ARG A 40 -6.13 -10.24 11.79
N VAL A 41 -5.37 -11.30 12.05
CA VAL A 41 -5.31 -12.49 11.18
C VAL A 41 -5.69 -13.71 12.01
N THR A 42 -6.46 -14.60 11.40
CA THR A 42 -6.84 -15.91 11.93
C THR A 42 -6.52 -17.00 10.91
N GLY A 43 -6.68 -18.26 11.29
CA GLY A 43 -6.52 -19.39 10.38
C GLY A 43 -5.82 -20.56 11.04
N TYR A 44 -5.70 -21.64 10.28
CA TYR A 44 -5.05 -22.85 10.73
C TYR A 44 -3.54 -22.76 10.52
N ASN A 45 -2.79 -22.98 11.59
CA ASN A 45 -1.35 -23.13 11.55
C ASN A 45 -0.98 -24.60 11.88
N PRO A 46 -0.86 -25.47 10.87
CA PRO A 46 -0.67 -26.90 11.09
C PRO A 46 0.63 -27.26 11.80
N ASN A 47 1.60 -26.35 11.81
CA ASN A 47 2.93 -26.62 12.36
C ASN A 47 3.20 -25.91 13.70
N GLY A 48 2.26 -25.11 14.22
CA GLY A 48 2.41 -24.38 15.48
C GLY A 48 3.55 -23.33 15.55
N ASN A 49 4.49 -23.40 14.61
CA ASN A 49 5.73 -22.63 14.63
C ASN A 49 5.72 -21.38 13.75
N VAL A 50 4.66 -21.18 12.95
CA VAL A 50 4.53 -19.99 12.09
C VAL A 50 3.45 -19.10 12.69
N ALA A 51 3.85 -18.01 13.31
CA ALA A 51 2.89 -17.04 13.80
C ALA A 51 2.04 -16.52 12.63
N LEU A 52 0.71 -16.49 12.80
CA LEU A 52 -0.20 -15.81 11.89
C LEU A 52 -0.16 -14.31 12.19
N GLY A 53 -0.24 -13.48 11.16
CA GLY A 53 -0.23 -12.04 11.42
C GLY A 53 -0.15 -11.19 10.15
N TRP A 54 -0.21 -9.91 10.36
CA TRP A 54 -0.08 -8.86 9.33
C TRP A 54 1.34 -8.25 9.29
N PHE A 55 2.10 -8.34 10.40
CA PHE A 55 3.39 -7.67 10.56
C PHE A 55 4.56 -8.60 10.26
N TYR A 56 4.72 -8.93 8.99
CA TYR A 56 5.87 -9.67 8.49
C TYR A 56 6.82 -8.76 7.75
N HIS A 57 8.12 -9.03 7.88
CA HIS A 57 9.18 -8.46 7.06
C HIS A 57 9.13 -6.92 6.87
N PRO A 58 9.09 -6.12 7.95
CA PRO A 58 8.99 -4.65 7.83
C PRO A 58 10.16 -4.03 7.05
N THR A 59 11.30 -4.74 6.93
CA THR A 59 12.40 -4.35 6.03
C THR A 59 12.01 -4.37 4.56
N GLY A 60 10.96 -5.10 4.17
CA GLY A 60 10.41 -5.08 2.82
C GLY A 60 9.78 -3.73 2.50
N ASP A 61 9.00 -3.17 3.44
CA ASP A 61 8.41 -1.84 3.30
C ASP A 61 9.48 -0.75 3.16
N VAL A 62 10.53 -0.79 4.01
CA VAL A 62 11.68 0.12 3.90
C VAL A 62 12.30 0.05 2.51
N ARG A 63 12.64 -1.16 2.04
CA ARG A 63 13.25 -1.35 0.73
C ARG A 63 12.34 -0.97 -0.44
N MET A 64 11.02 -1.10 -0.29
CA MET A 64 10.07 -0.64 -1.31
C MET A 64 10.07 0.88 -1.41
N VAL A 65 10.07 1.58 -0.28
CA VAL A 65 10.19 3.05 -0.24
C VAL A 65 11.53 3.50 -0.82
N ASP A 66 12.65 2.86 -0.43
CA ASP A 66 13.97 3.16 -0.99
C ASP A 66 14.02 2.92 -2.50
N TRP A 67 13.38 1.84 -2.98
CA TRP A 67 13.29 1.56 -4.41
C TRP A 67 12.52 2.67 -5.15
N LEU A 68 11.36 3.10 -4.64
CA LEU A 68 10.57 4.17 -5.23
C LEU A 68 11.37 5.47 -5.30
N ARG A 69 12.07 5.83 -4.23
CA ARG A 69 12.90 7.05 -4.17
C ARG A 69 14.08 7.02 -5.14
N ALA A 70 14.73 5.85 -5.27
CA ALA A 70 15.92 5.70 -6.08
C ALA A 70 15.65 5.46 -7.57
N ASN A 71 14.47 4.96 -7.94
CA ASN A 71 14.18 4.45 -9.28
C ASN A 71 12.93 5.04 -9.92
N THR A 72 12.30 6.04 -9.29
CA THR A 72 11.13 6.77 -9.82
C THR A 72 11.24 8.25 -9.47
N ASP A 73 10.44 9.08 -10.16
CA ASP A 73 10.32 10.52 -9.86
C ASP A 73 9.25 10.82 -8.80
N ILE A 74 8.77 9.80 -8.08
CA ILE A 74 7.75 9.98 -7.04
C ILE A 74 8.37 10.70 -5.84
N ASN A 75 7.79 11.84 -5.47
CA ASN A 75 8.16 12.55 -4.25
C ASN A 75 7.55 11.85 -3.01
N ILE A 76 8.13 10.71 -2.60
CA ILE A 76 7.68 9.91 -1.47
C ILE A 76 8.51 10.20 -0.21
N LYS A 77 7.84 10.20 0.95
CA LYS A 77 8.51 10.27 2.26
C LYS A 77 9.38 9.05 2.49
N GLU A 78 10.46 9.22 3.24
CA GLU A 78 11.39 8.14 3.59
C GLU A 78 10.76 7.17 4.59
N GLU A 79 10.02 7.73 5.54
CA GLU A 79 9.34 6.95 6.56
C GLU A 79 8.07 6.32 5.99
N TRP A 80 7.85 5.05 6.31
CA TRP A 80 6.58 4.38 6.07
C TRP A 80 5.71 4.36 7.34
N ASN A 81 4.41 4.16 7.17
CA ASN A 81 3.44 4.32 8.24
C ASN A 81 2.70 3.01 8.52
N ILE A 82 2.25 2.85 9.77
CA ILE A 82 1.31 1.80 10.16
C ILE A 82 -0.02 2.48 10.48
N VAL A 83 -1.09 1.99 9.86
CA VAL A 83 -2.45 2.50 10.02
C VAL A 83 -3.34 1.39 10.56
N ASP A 84 -4.05 1.64 11.66
CA ASP A 84 -4.95 0.65 12.25
C ASP A 84 -6.31 0.68 11.53
N VAL A 85 -6.83 -0.49 11.13
CA VAL A 85 -8.15 -0.61 10.48
C VAL A 85 -9.30 -0.12 11.38
N ALA A 86 -9.09 -0.06 12.68
CA ALA A 86 -10.05 0.53 13.62
C ALA A 86 -10.14 2.07 13.54
N ARG A 87 -9.19 2.73 12.85
CA ARG A 87 -9.03 4.18 12.79
C ARG A 87 -9.24 4.70 11.35
N LEU A 88 -10.52 4.90 10.99
CA LEU A 88 -10.90 5.43 9.67
C LEU A 88 -10.25 6.78 9.35
N ASP A 89 -10.15 7.66 10.36
CA ASP A 89 -9.47 8.95 10.27
C ASP A 89 -8.03 8.80 9.75
N GLN A 90 -7.25 7.90 10.36
CA GLN A 90 -5.88 7.61 9.93
C GLN A 90 -5.82 6.94 8.55
N MET A 91 -6.75 6.03 8.25
CA MET A 91 -6.81 5.39 6.92
C MET A 91 -6.98 6.43 5.81
N CYS A 92 -7.82 7.44 6.02
CA CYS A 92 -8.12 8.47 5.03
C CYS A 92 -6.98 9.47 4.79
N GLU A 93 -5.90 9.44 5.58
CA GLU A 93 -4.69 10.20 5.30
C GLU A 93 -3.86 9.64 4.14
N PHE A 94 -4.13 8.40 3.73
CA PHE A 94 -3.37 7.70 2.70
C PHE A 94 -4.27 7.28 1.54
N PRO A 95 -3.95 7.65 0.30
CA PRO A 95 -4.72 7.25 -0.88
C PRO A 95 -4.62 5.74 -1.15
N MET A 96 -3.53 5.11 -0.73
CA MET A 96 -3.31 3.67 -0.87
C MET A 96 -2.86 3.06 0.46
N LEU A 97 -3.45 1.92 0.81
CA LEU A 97 -3.00 1.09 1.94
C LEU A 97 -2.49 -0.26 1.42
N PHE A 98 -1.30 -0.63 1.86
CA PHE A 98 -0.72 -1.93 1.60
C PHE A 98 -1.16 -2.93 2.67
N LEU A 99 -1.62 -4.10 2.23
CA LEU A 99 -2.03 -5.21 3.08
C LEU A 99 -1.22 -6.45 2.73
N SER A 100 -0.55 -7.02 3.70
CA SER A 100 0.07 -8.34 3.56
C SER A 100 -0.09 -9.12 4.86
N GLY A 101 -0.37 -10.41 4.75
CA GLY A 101 -0.63 -11.24 5.92
C GLY A 101 -0.44 -12.73 5.66
N LYS A 102 -0.24 -13.49 6.73
CA LYS A 102 -0.25 -14.96 6.74
C LYS A 102 -1.53 -15.44 7.42
N GLY A 103 -2.36 -16.18 6.70
CA GLY A 103 -3.67 -16.65 7.18
C GLY A 103 -4.81 -15.77 6.67
N SER A 104 -5.99 -15.89 7.27
CA SER A 104 -7.18 -15.17 6.83
C SER A 104 -7.35 -13.85 7.57
N ILE A 105 -7.71 -12.79 6.85
CA ILE A 105 -8.05 -11.50 7.47
C ILE A 105 -9.29 -11.64 8.35
N ALA A 106 -9.27 -11.06 9.55
CA ALA A 106 -10.36 -11.15 10.52
C ALA A 106 -10.72 -9.76 11.06
N LEU A 107 -11.82 -9.21 10.57
CA LEU A 107 -12.33 -7.91 10.95
C LEU A 107 -13.66 -8.03 11.70
N ASN A 108 -13.84 -7.24 12.75
CA ASN A 108 -15.15 -7.06 13.36
C ASN A 108 -16.04 -6.13 12.52
N SER A 109 -17.32 -6.00 12.89
CA SER A 109 -18.30 -5.21 12.11
C SER A 109 -17.88 -3.74 11.96
N LYS A 110 -17.27 -3.13 12.98
CA LYS A 110 -16.80 -1.74 12.92
C LYS A 110 -15.60 -1.59 11.99
N GLU A 111 -14.66 -2.52 12.05
CA GLU A 111 -13.47 -2.55 11.17
C GLU A 111 -13.88 -2.79 9.71
N LYS A 112 -14.86 -3.68 9.45
CA LYS A 112 -15.45 -3.87 8.10
C LYS A 112 -16.10 -2.58 7.60
N GLN A 113 -16.87 -1.89 8.44
CA GLN A 113 -17.46 -0.61 8.08
C GLN A 113 -16.40 0.46 7.79
N ASN A 114 -15.33 0.55 8.58
CA ASN A 114 -14.23 1.49 8.33
C ASN A 114 -13.55 1.20 6.98
N LEU A 115 -13.26 -0.09 6.68
CA LEU A 115 -12.64 -0.46 5.41
C LEU A 115 -13.55 -0.12 4.21
N LYS A 116 -14.86 -0.38 4.35
CA LYS A 116 -15.86 0.02 3.35
C LYS A 116 -15.87 1.53 3.13
N GLU A 117 -15.95 2.31 4.21
CA GLU A 117 -15.94 3.78 4.14
C GLU A 117 -14.66 4.33 3.52
N TYR A 118 -13.51 3.78 3.88
CA TYR A 118 -12.23 4.14 3.27
C TYR A 118 -12.26 3.96 1.76
N ILE A 119 -12.72 2.80 1.28
CA ILE A 119 -12.85 2.51 -0.15
C ILE A 119 -13.84 3.48 -0.82
N LEU A 120 -15.00 3.71 -0.21
CA LEU A 120 -16.03 4.60 -0.76
C LEU A 120 -15.58 6.07 -0.83
N ARG A 121 -14.67 6.50 0.05
CA ARG A 121 -14.05 7.84 0.06
C ARG A 121 -12.89 7.99 -0.92
N GLY A 122 -12.62 7.00 -1.76
CA GLY A 122 -11.56 7.06 -2.76
C GLY A 122 -10.33 6.23 -2.44
N GLY A 123 -10.25 5.63 -1.25
CA GLY A 123 -9.13 4.80 -0.84
C GLY A 123 -8.92 3.59 -1.74
N PHE A 124 -7.66 3.15 -1.83
CA PHE A 124 -7.23 2.02 -2.64
C PHE A 124 -6.50 0.98 -1.79
N LEU A 125 -6.71 -0.31 -2.10
CA LEU A 125 -6.04 -1.42 -1.42
C LEU A 125 -5.03 -2.10 -2.37
N PHE A 126 -3.78 -2.20 -1.93
CA PHE A 126 -2.80 -3.09 -2.55
C PHE A 126 -2.58 -4.29 -1.63
N VAL A 127 -2.92 -5.49 -2.12
CA VAL A 127 -2.96 -6.72 -1.33
C VAL A 127 -1.97 -7.74 -1.87
N ASP A 128 -1.13 -8.28 -1.00
CA ASP A 128 -0.15 -9.30 -1.32
C ASP A 128 -0.17 -10.43 -0.26
N ASP A 129 -0.35 -11.68 -0.72
CA ASP A 129 -0.39 -12.84 0.17
C ASP A 129 1.03 -13.22 0.61
N CYS A 130 1.29 -13.25 1.90
CA CYS A 130 2.55 -13.74 2.45
C CYS A 130 2.48 -15.25 2.65
N VAL A 131 3.00 -16.00 1.71
CA VAL A 131 2.91 -17.46 1.67
C VAL A 131 3.73 -18.12 2.78
N ALA A 132 3.15 -19.13 3.45
CA ALA A 132 3.90 -20.00 4.35
C ALA A 132 4.65 -21.08 3.55
N LEU A 133 5.98 -21.14 3.69
CA LEU A 133 6.88 -22.01 2.91
C LEU A 133 6.51 -23.50 2.85
N ARG A 134 5.68 -23.99 3.78
CA ARG A 134 5.28 -25.42 3.86
C ARG A 134 3.92 -25.72 3.26
N GLN A 135 3.22 -24.72 2.76
CA GLN A 135 1.91 -24.87 2.10
C GLN A 135 1.91 -24.09 0.78
N PRO A 136 2.68 -24.53 -0.22
CA PRO A 136 2.92 -23.76 -1.45
C PRO A 136 1.69 -23.59 -2.36
N LYS A 137 0.53 -24.17 -1.99
CA LYS A 137 -0.72 -24.08 -2.76
C LYS A 137 -1.81 -23.28 -2.03
N GLU A 138 -1.55 -22.79 -0.82
CA GLU A 138 -2.56 -22.04 -0.07
C GLU A 138 -2.35 -20.54 -0.29
N ASP A 139 -3.40 -19.90 -0.73
CA ASP A 139 -3.54 -18.46 -0.93
C ASP A 139 -4.62 -17.90 0.01
N LEU A 140 -4.50 -18.25 1.29
CA LEU A 140 -5.52 -17.96 2.31
C LEU A 140 -5.76 -16.46 2.48
N PHE A 141 -4.70 -15.66 2.48
CA PHE A 141 -4.86 -14.23 2.64
C PHE A 141 -5.49 -13.61 1.39
N PHE A 142 -5.02 -13.97 0.20
CA PHE A 142 -5.59 -13.57 -1.08
C PHE A 142 -7.08 -13.88 -1.14
N THR A 143 -7.47 -15.12 -0.86
CA THR A 143 -8.87 -15.58 -0.90
C THR A 143 -9.70 -14.83 0.14
N SER A 144 -9.24 -14.74 1.38
CA SER A 144 -10.03 -14.14 2.47
C SER A 144 -10.23 -12.63 2.30
N VAL A 145 -9.26 -11.91 1.73
CA VAL A 145 -9.44 -10.48 1.41
C VAL A 145 -10.40 -10.28 0.25
N ASN A 146 -10.33 -11.12 -0.79
CA ASN A 146 -11.27 -11.06 -1.90
C ASN A 146 -12.71 -11.33 -1.44
N ASP A 147 -12.91 -12.29 -0.53
CA ASP A 147 -14.23 -12.59 0.04
C ASP A 147 -14.71 -11.46 0.96
N LEU A 148 -13.83 -10.88 1.78
CA LEU A 148 -14.15 -9.72 2.59
C LEU A 148 -14.61 -8.53 1.74
N VAL A 149 -13.94 -8.25 0.62
CA VAL A 149 -14.33 -7.13 -0.26
C VAL A 149 -15.68 -7.40 -0.90
N ARG A 150 -15.99 -8.64 -1.30
CA ARG A 150 -17.34 -9.02 -1.77
C ARG A 150 -18.40 -8.88 -0.69
N GLU A 151 -18.06 -9.23 0.56
CA GLU A 151 -18.99 -9.10 1.69
C GLU A 151 -19.36 -7.63 1.95
N ILE A 152 -18.37 -6.74 2.01
CA ILE A 152 -18.60 -5.32 2.35
C ILE A 152 -19.11 -4.49 1.16
N LEU A 153 -18.84 -4.93 -0.06
CA LEU A 153 -19.25 -4.31 -1.32
C LEU A 153 -19.81 -5.38 -2.28
N PRO A 154 -21.08 -5.82 -2.13
CA PRO A 154 -21.64 -6.93 -2.92
C PRO A 154 -21.64 -6.70 -4.44
N GLU A 155 -21.63 -5.43 -4.89
CA GLU A 155 -21.58 -5.06 -6.32
C GLU A 155 -20.15 -5.05 -6.90
N VAL A 156 -19.15 -5.48 -6.14
CA VAL A 156 -17.76 -5.48 -6.61
C VAL A 156 -17.53 -6.54 -7.66
N GLU A 157 -16.86 -6.17 -8.74
CA GLU A 157 -16.42 -7.10 -9.78
C GLU A 157 -14.94 -7.43 -9.58
N LEU A 158 -14.63 -8.70 -9.34
CA LEU A 158 -13.26 -9.21 -9.25
C LEU A 158 -12.86 -9.90 -10.55
N LYS A 159 -11.79 -9.42 -11.18
CA LYS A 159 -11.29 -9.96 -12.46
C LYS A 159 -9.76 -10.07 -12.45
N LYS A 160 -9.24 -11.13 -13.07
CA LYS A 160 -7.81 -11.22 -13.37
C LYS A 160 -7.44 -10.18 -14.43
N LEU A 161 -6.36 -9.44 -14.21
CA LEU A 161 -5.90 -8.44 -15.15
C LEU A 161 -5.16 -9.11 -16.33
N PRO A 162 -5.49 -8.74 -17.57
CA PRO A 162 -4.66 -9.08 -18.72
C PRO A 162 -3.35 -8.27 -18.68
N LEU A 163 -2.28 -8.81 -19.27
CA LEU A 163 -1.00 -8.08 -19.35
C LEU A 163 -1.08 -6.76 -20.14
N SER A 164 -2.12 -6.57 -20.94
CA SER A 164 -2.40 -5.30 -21.64
C SER A 164 -2.97 -4.21 -20.73
N HIS A 165 -3.27 -4.51 -19.46
CA HIS A 165 -3.82 -3.52 -18.54
C HIS A 165 -2.76 -2.42 -18.26
N PRO A 166 -3.15 -1.12 -18.22
CA PRO A 166 -2.21 0.00 -18.02
C PRO A 166 -1.29 -0.13 -16.81
N VAL A 167 -1.70 -0.80 -15.74
CA VAL A 167 -0.86 -1.02 -14.54
C VAL A 167 0.45 -1.73 -14.87
N PHE A 168 0.50 -2.54 -15.93
CA PHE A 168 1.74 -3.22 -16.34
C PHE A 168 2.67 -2.33 -17.16
N HIS A 169 2.22 -1.13 -17.57
CA HIS A 169 2.93 -0.29 -18.54
C HIS A 169 3.05 1.19 -18.13
N CYS A 170 2.48 1.59 -16.98
CA CYS A 170 2.39 3.00 -16.61
C CYS A 170 3.74 3.64 -16.24
N TYR A 171 4.72 2.88 -15.78
CA TYR A 171 6.08 3.34 -15.49
C TYR A 171 7.13 2.38 -16.06
N TYR A 172 7.14 1.13 -15.60
CA TYR A 172 7.92 0.05 -16.21
C TYR A 172 7.07 -0.73 -17.20
N ASP A 173 7.64 -1.08 -18.36
CA ASP A 173 6.96 -1.91 -19.37
C ASP A 173 7.13 -3.40 -19.05
N ILE A 174 6.16 -3.96 -18.33
CA ILE A 174 6.17 -5.35 -17.84
C ILE A 174 5.52 -6.25 -18.88
N LYS A 175 6.33 -7.07 -19.57
CA LYS A 175 5.87 -7.97 -20.63
C LYS A 175 5.34 -9.31 -20.15
N ARG A 176 5.62 -9.68 -18.88
CA ARG A 176 5.15 -10.94 -18.28
C ARG A 176 4.99 -10.79 -16.78
N TRP A 177 3.98 -11.44 -16.23
CA TRP A 177 3.87 -11.61 -14.80
C TRP A 177 5.02 -12.47 -14.28
N THR A 178 5.67 -12.05 -13.22
CA THR A 178 6.72 -12.82 -12.55
C THR A 178 6.19 -13.29 -11.21
N HIS A 179 5.92 -14.58 -11.13
CA HIS A 179 5.50 -15.24 -9.90
C HIS A 179 6.70 -15.45 -8.97
N MET A 180 6.54 -15.17 -7.67
CA MET A 180 7.58 -15.36 -6.66
C MET A 180 7.47 -16.73 -6.02
N GLN A 181 6.39 -16.98 -5.28
CA GLN A 181 6.07 -18.25 -4.64
C GLN A 181 4.57 -18.32 -4.32
N GLY A 182 4.11 -19.47 -3.81
CA GLY A 182 2.69 -19.71 -3.52
C GLY A 182 1.89 -20.11 -4.76
N ALA A 183 0.60 -19.83 -4.76
CA ALA A 183 -0.29 -20.06 -5.90
C ALA A 183 -0.10 -18.97 -6.96
N ASP A 184 0.06 -19.35 -8.23
CA ASP A 184 0.15 -18.39 -9.34
C ASP A 184 -1.22 -17.99 -9.85
N ASN A 185 -1.91 -17.14 -9.10
CA ASN A 185 -3.21 -16.59 -9.50
C ASN A 185 -3.06 -15.38 -10.45
N GLY A 186 -1.85 -14.80 -10.55
CA GLY A 186 -1.59 -13.55 -11.25
C GLY A 186 -2.09 -12.33 -10.46
N LEU A 187 -2.18 -11.18 -11.13
CA LEU A 187 -2.70 -9.95 -10.54
C LEU A 187 -4.20 -9.82 -10.81
N TRP A 188 -4.98 -9.58 -9.77
CA TRP A 188 -6.44 -9.38 -9.85
C TRP A 188 -6.79 -7.95 -9.46
N GLY A 189 -7.79 -7.41 -10.13
CA GLY A 189 -8.41 -6.14 -9.78
C GLY A 189 -9.81 -6.34 -9.22
N ALA A 190 -10.21 -5.45 -8.33
CA ALA A 190 -11.58 -5.30 -7.87
C ALA A 190 -12.13 -3.95 -8.34
N TRP A 191 -13.26 -3.97 -9.03
CA TRP A 191 -13.94 -2.75 -9.52
C TRP A 191 -15.26 -2.55 -8.77
N TYR A 192 -15.48 -1.32 -8.32
CA TYR A 192 -16.75 -0.92 -7.75
C TYR A 192 -17.26 0.33 -8.48
N LYS A 193 -18.43 0.23 -9.10
CA LYS A 193 -19.03 1.31 -9.91
C LYS A 193 -18.06 1.90 -10.94
N GLY A 194 -17.35 1.04 -11.64
CA GLY A 194 -16.38 1.40 -12.68
C GLY A 194 -15.00 1.88 -12.19
N ARG A 195 -14.80 2.12 -10.88
CA ARG A 195 -13.51 2.49 -10.29
C ARG A 195 -12.76 1.24 -9.83
N LEU A 196 -11.49 1.12 -10.20
CA LEU A 196 -10.59 0.12 -9.62
C LEU A 196 -10.30 0.52 -8.17
N ILE A 197 -10.62 -0.36 -7.22
CA ILE A 197 -10.54 -0.09 -5.77
C ILE A 197 -9.49 -0.94 -5.07
N MET A 198 -9.06 -2.03 -5.70
CA MET A 198 -8.08 -2.93 -5.13
C MET A 198 -7.31 -3.65 -6.23
N LEU A 199 -6.02 -3.86 -5.98
CA LEU A 199 -5.20 -4.84 -6.69
C LEU A 199 -4.73 -5.89 -5.69
N THR A 200 -4.91 -7.16 -6.04
CA THR A 200 -4.57 -8.28 -5.15
C THR A 200 -3.84 -9.38 -5.92
N ASN A 201 -2.86 -10.00 -5.26
CA ASN A 201 -2.11 -11.12 -5.79
C ASN A 201 -1.72 -12.10 -4.67
N SER A 202 -1.38 -13.33 -5.08
CA SER A 202 -0.92 -14.40 -4.20
C SER A 202 0.56 -14.75 -4.46
N SER A 203 1.33 -13.82 -5.02
CA SER A 203 2.68 -14.08 -5.51
C SER A 203 3.79 -13.82 -4.49
N ASP A 204 3.46 -13.31 -3.31
CA ASP A 204 4.43 -12.99 -2.24
C ASP A 204 5.52 -11.99 -2.66
N LEU A 205 5.10 -10.89 -3.28
CA LEU A 205 5.97 -9.80 -3.71
C LEU A 205 6.74 -9.19 -2.53
N HIS A 206 6.10 -9.09 -1.38
CA HIS A 206 6.67 -8.52 -0.16
C HIS A 206 7.89 -9.31 0.36
N CYS A 207 7.86 -10.64 0.32
CA CYS A 207 9.01 -11.46 0.64
C CYS A 207 10.20 -11.20 -0.32
N ALA A 208 9.91 -10.95 -1.60
CA ALA A 208 10.93 -10.59 -2.55
C ALA A 208 11.57 -9.21 -2.26
N TRP A 209 10.78 -8.21 -1.82
CA TRP A 209 11.34 -6.92 -1.36
C TRP A 209 12.22 -7.11 -0.11
N ALA A 210 11.77 -7.93 0.83
CA ALA A 210 12.52 -8.22 2.06
C ALA A 210 13.87 -8.90 1.80
N GLY A 211 14.10 -9.44 0.61
CA GLY A 211 15.39 -9.97 0.18
C GLY A 211 15.63 -11.41 0.57
N PHE A 212 14.58 -12.22 0.69
CA PHE A 212 14.71 -13.66 0.88
C PHE A 212 15.35 -14.36 -0.34
N HIS A 213 15.27 -15.67 -0.39
CA HIS A 213 15.96 -16.58 -1.33
C HIS A 213 15.68 -16.36 -2.82
N PHE A 214 14.99 -15.30 -3.20
CA PHE A 214 14.73 -14.95 -4.60
C PHE A 214 15.97 -14.43 -5.33
N THR A 215 16.07 -14.73 -6.61
CA THR A 215 17.12 -14.19 -7.47
C THR A 215 17.01 -12.67 -7.60
N GLN A 216 18.11 -12.02 -7.97
CA GLN A 216 18.12 -10.57 -8.21
C GLN A 216 17.08 -10.16 -9.28
N ALA A 217 16.92 -10.98 -10.34
CA ALA A 217 15.94 -10.73 -11.40
C ALA A 217 14.49 -10.78 -10.88
N GLN A 218 14.16 -11.77 -10.04
CA GLN A 218 12.84 -11.90 -9.41
C GLN A 218 12.57 -10.71 -8.48
N ARG A 219 13.53 -10.37 -7.63
CA ARG A 219 13.40 -9.20 -6.72
C ARG A 219 13.19 -7.91 -7.50
N LYS A 220 13.96 -7.68 -8.57
CA LYS A 220 13.78 -6.52 -9.45
C LYS A 220 12.38 -6.49 -10.05
N ALA A 221 11.89 -7.62 -10.56
CA ALA A 221 10.54 -7.72 -11.13
C ALA A 221 9.44 -7.42 -10.08
N ALA A 222 9.60 -7.91 -8.84
CA ALA A 222 8.68 -7.60 -7.74
C ALA A 222 8.65 -6.10 -7.42
N PHE A 223 9.80 -5.43 -7.35
CA PHE A 223 9.86 -3.99 -7.17
C PHE A 223 9.22 -3.22 -8.33
N GLN A 224 9.49 -3.63 -9.56
CA GLN A 224 8.96 -2.94 -10.75
C GLN A 224 7.43 -3.01 -10.83
N ILE A 225 6.82 -4.17 -10.62
CA ILE A 225 5.35 -4.27 -10.63
C ILE A 225 4.73 -3.48 -9.47
N SER A 226 5.34 -3.49 -8.30
CA SER A 226 4.83 -2.76 -7.15
C SER A 226 4.98 -1.24 -7.34
N ALA A 227 6.07 -0.79 -7.96
CA ALA A 227 6.22 0.61 -8.36
C ALA A 227 5.14 1.02 -9.39
N ASN A 228 4.88 0.17 -10.38
CA ASN A 228 3.78 0.42 -11.32
C ASN A 228 2.43 0.53 -10.62
N ILE A 229 2.13 -0.37 -9.67
CA ILE A 229 0.89 -0.31 -8.89
C ILE A 229 0.80 1.03 -8.16
N TYR A 230 1.89 1.43 -7.49
CA TYR A 230 1.92 2.68 -6.74
C TYR A 230 1.72 3.90 -7.67
N VAL A 231 2.48 3.98 -8.77
CA VAL A 231 2.35 5.05 -9.78
C VAL A 231 0.93 5.10 -10.34
N TYR A 232 0.39 3.94 -10.71
CA TYR A 232 -0.95 3.83 -11.27
C TYR A 232 -2.01 4.41 -10.33
N VAL A 233 -1.94 4.06 -9.04
CA VAL A 233 -2.88 4.54 -8.02
C VAL A 233 -2.73 6.04 -7.76
N MET A 234 -1.50 6.56 -7.74
CA MET A 234 -1.27 7.98 -7.50
C MET A 234 -1.65 8.86 -8.70
N ALA A 235 -1.78 8.29 -9.91
CA ALA A 235 -2.10 9.01 -11.14
C ALA A 235 -3.59 8.93 -11.55
N ASN A 236 -4.41 8.08 -10.91
CA ASN A 236 -5.82 7.84 -11.22
C ASN A 236 -6.71 7.98 -10.00
#